data_f06c8d1daa993461357407e5fa277506
#
_entry.id   f06c8d1daa993461357407e5fa277506
#
_cell.length_a   1.000
_cell.length_b   1.000
_cell.length_c   1.000
_cell.angle_alpha   90.00
_cell.angle_beta   90.00
_cell.angle_gamma   90.00
#
_symmetry.space_group_name_H-M   'P 1'
#
loop_
_entity.id
_entity.type
_entity.pdbx_description
1 polymer ?
#
loop_
_entity_poly.entity_id
_entity_poly.type
_entity_poly.pdbx_seq_one_letter_code
_entity_poly.pdbx_strand_id
1 'polypeptide(L)'
;MPVQIKESKEQNKNYVGAVMVVGGGIAGMQASLDLAEAGYKVNLVEAKSAIGGHMAQLDKTFPTNDCSMCTISPKLVEVGRHRNIEILTNTEVLGLKGEAGNFTVTLHRNPRYIDLEKCTSCGDCAKVCPIVLPNHFNEGLSERRAAYKLYPQATPNAYAIEKRGIAPCRDACPTGQRAQGYIALIREGRYEDAMRVIKEDNPFPGICGRICNHRCEEVCNRDKLDEPLNIHGLKRFVTN
;
A
#
# COMPACT_ATOMS: atom_id res chain seq x y z
N MET A 1 11.74 -2.44 3.45
CA MET A 1 12.49 -2.69 4.70
C MET A 1 11.76 -3.78 5.46
N PRO A 2 12.41 -4.83 5.97
CA PRO A 2 11.75 -5.82 6.82
C PRO A 2 11.31 -5.14 8.12
N VAL A 3 10.02 -5.17 8.39
CA VAL A 3 9.46 -4.69 9.66
C VAL A 3 9.54 -5.85 10.64
N GLN A 4 10.37 -5.74 11.64
CA GLN A 4 10.31 -6.62 12.80
C GLN A 4 9.20 -6.08 13.71
N ILE A 5 8.12 -6.81 13.84
CA ILE A 5 7.12 -6.53 14.87
C ILE A 5 7.77 -6.93 16.19
N LYS A 6 8.34 -5.96 16.90
CA LYS A 6 8.67 -6.13 18.31
C LYS A 6 7.36 -6.18 19.06
N GLU A 7 7.17 -7.23 19.85
CA GLU A 7 6.09 -7.27 20.84
C GLU A 7 6.10 -5.95 21.63
N SER A 8 5.04 -5.17 21.50
CA SER A 8 4.81 -4.05 22.39
C SER A 8 4.46 -4.65 23.76
N LYS A 9 5.42 -4.60 24.70
CA LYS A 9 5.23 -4.97 26.09
C LYS A 9 4.37 -3.94 26.85
N GLU A 10 3.20 -3.65 26.34
CA GLU A 10 2.14 -3.08 27.17
C GLU A 10 1.15 -4.21 27.49
N GLN A 11 1.41 -4.83 28.61
CA GLN A 11 0.58 -5.89 29.16
C GLN A 11 -0.77 -5.33 29.58
N ASN A 12 -1.73 -5.42 28.70
CA ASN A 12 -3.12 -5.50 29.13
C ASN A 12 -3.28 -6.92 29.70
N LYS A 13 -3.50 -7.05 31.02
CA LYS A 13 -3.47 -8.29 31.82
C LYS A 13 -4.42 -9.42 31.38
N ASN A 14 -5.12 -9.27 30.27
CA ASN A 14 -6.16 -10.18 29.79
C ASN A 14 -5.78 -11.00 28.56
N TYR A 15 -4.53 -10.93 28.07
CA TYR A 15 -4.14 -11.73 26.91
C TYR A 15 -3.42 -13.01 27.33
N VAL A 16 -3.90 -14.13 26.81
CA VAL A 16 -3.28 -15.47 26.99
C VAL A 16 -2.12 -15.66 26.01
N GLY A 17 -2.08 -14.85 24.94
CA GLY A 17 -1.04 -14.88 23.91
C GLY A 17 -1.44 -14.06 22.69
N ALA A 18 -0.61 -14.10 21.65
CA ALA A 18 -0.88 -13.49 20.36
C ALA A 18 -0.95 -14.57 19.26
N VAL A 19 -1.91 -14.45 18.37
CA VAL A 19 -2.10 -15.36 17.24
C VAL A 19 -2.00 -14.56 15.94
N MET A 20 -1.35 -15.13 14.93
CA MET A 20 -1.35 -14.59 13.60
C MET A 20 -2.28 -15.39 12.69
N VAL A 21 -3.20 -14.70 12.03
CA VAL A 21 -4.08 -15.26 11.00
C VAL A 21 -3.64 -14.72 9.65
N VAL A 22 -3.39 -15.60 8.69
CA VAL A 22 -2.94 -15.22 7.34
C VAL A 22 -4.08 -15.37 6.35
N GLY A 23 -4.45 -14.26 5.72
CA GLY A 23 -5.54 -14.15 4.77
C GLY A 23 -6.81 -13.55 5.38
N GLY A 24 -7.19 -12.36 4.91
CA GLY A 24 -8.38 -11.61 5.33
C GLY A 24 -9.67 -11.99 4.60
N GLY A 25 -9.79 -13.23 4.11
CA GLY A 25 -11.04 -13.77 3.57
C GLY A 25 -12.04 -14.14 4.67
N ILE A 26 -13.21 -14.66 4.28
CA ILE A 26 -14.31 -14.98 5.22
C ILE A 26 -13.86 -15.91 6.36
N ALA A 27 -13.06 -16.95 6.03
CA ALA A 27 -12.54 -17.90 7.01
C ALA A 27 -11.54 -17.23 7.98
N GLY A 28 -10.61 -16.41 7.46
CA GLY A 28 -9.64 -15.69 8.29
C GLY A 28 -10.31 -14.64 9.17
N MET A 29 -11.32 -13.95 8.68
CA MET A 29 -12.10 -13.01 9.50
C MET A 29 -12.85 -13.72 10.62
N GLN A 30 -13.51 -14.86 10.32
CA GLN A 30 -14.22 -15.63 11.35
C GLN A 30 -13.24 -16.17 12.40
N ALA A 31 -12.14 -16.79 11.97
CA ALA A 31 -11.12 -17.27 12.91
C ALA A 31 -10.53 -16.14 13.78
N SER A 32 -10.36 -14.95 13.19
CA SER A 32 -9.87 -13.79 13.93
C SER A 32 -10.86 -13.34 15.00
N LEU A 33 -12.16 -13.34 14.70
CA LEU A 33 -13.21 -12.99 15.67
C LEU A 33 -13.27 -14.02 16.80
N ASP A 34 -13.34 -15.31 16.46
CA ASP A 34 -13.42 -16.39 17.46
C ASP A 34 -12.23 -16.38 18.43
N LEU A 35 -11.02 -16.15 17.89
CA LEU A 35 -9.81 -16.04 18.70
C LEU A 35 -9.79 -14.78 19.55
N ALA A 36 -10.23 -13.65 19.00
CA ALA A 36 -10.24 -12.38 19.70
C ALA A 36 -11.30 -12.35 20.83
N GLU A 37 -12.45 -13.00 20.63
CA GLU A 37 -13.48 -13.21 21.65
C GLU A 37 -12.99 -14.17 22.75
N ALA A 38 -12.16 -15.16 22.40
CA ALA A 38 -11.49 -16.01 23.36
C ALA A 38 -10.37 -15.31 24.19
N GLY A 39 -10.12 -14.01 23.90
CA GLY A 39 -9.18 -13.16 24.64
C GLY A 39 -7.77 -13.10 24.07
N TYR A 40 -7.52 -13.68 22.90
CA TYR A 40 -6.22 -13.58 22.22
C TYR A 40 -6.06 -12.25 21.50
N LYS A 41 -4.84 -11.72 21.45
CA LYS A 41 -4.48 -10.69 20.48
C LYS A 41 -4.30 -11.34 19.10
N VAL A 42 -4.98 -10.83 18.09
CA VAL A 42 -4.92 -11.38 16.74
C VAL A 42 -4.27 -10.38 15.77
N ASN A 43 -3.27 -10.84 15.04
CA ASN A 43 -2.67 -10.12 13.93
C ASN A 43 -3.19 -10.73 12.61
N LEU A 44 -4.14 -10.04 11.96
CA LEU A 44 -4.73 -10.49 10.68
C LEU A 44 -3.91 -9.92 9.54
N VAL A 45 -3.17 -10.78 8.84
CA VAL A 45 -2.30 -10.40 7.72
C VAL A 45 -3.03 -10.61 6.39
N GLU A 46 -3.07 -9.57 5.55
CA GLU A 46 -3.70 -9.59 4.23
C GLU A 46 -2.76 -8.97 3.18
N ALA A 47 -2.52 -9.69 2.09
CA ALA A 47 -1.67 -9.22 0.99
C ALA A 47 -2.30 -8.07 0.20
N LYS A 48 -3.62 -8.06 0.07
CA LYS A 48 -4.36 -6.99 -0.63
C LYS A 48 -4.50 -5.74 0.26
N SER A 49 -4.96 -4.65 -0.33
CA SER A 49 -5.16 -3.37 0.36
C SER A 49 -6.37 -3.35 1.32
N ALA A 50 -7.19 -4.39 1.32
CA ALA A 50 -8.33 -4.56 2.20
C ALA A 50 -8.65 -6.04 2.42
N ILE A 51 -9.26 -6.37 3.56
CA ILE A 51 -9.81 -7.68 3.86
C ILE A 51 -11.12 -7.92 3.09
N GLY A 52 -11.64 -9.14 3.03
CA GLY A 52 -12.88 -9.52 2.36
C GLY A 52 -12.72 -10.73 1.44
N GLY A 53 -11.53 -10.92 0.88
CA GLY A 53 -11.20 -12.05 0.02
C GLY A 53 -12.10 -12.18 -1.21
N HIS A 54 -12.28 -13.41 -1.69
CA HIS A 54 -13.15 -13.69 -2.85
C HIS A 54 -14.63 -13.44 -2.58
N MET A 55 -15.08 -13.58 -1.33
CA MET A 55 -16.48 -13.33 -1.01
C MET A 55 -16.90 -11.88 -1.28
N ALA A 56 -15.97 -10.92 -1.12
CA ALA A 56 -16.23 -9.53 -1.48
C ALA A 56 -16.34 -9.30 -3.01
N GLN A 57 -15.86 -10.23 -3.83
CA GLN A 57 -15.91 -10.18 -5.30
C GLN A 57 -17.20 -10.80 -5.89
N LEU A 58 -17.89 -11.63 -5.10
CA LEU A 58 -19.11 -12.29 -5.53
C LEU A 58 -20.30 -11.36 -5.41
N ASP A 59 -21.24 -11.48 -6.35
CA ASP A 59 -22.56 -10.85 -6.24
C ASP A 59 -23.45 -11.65 -5.27
N LYS A 60 -23.54 -12.96 -5.48
CA LYS A 60 -24.38 -13.86 -4.70
C LYS A 60 -23.65 -15.15 -4.30
N THR A 61 -24.13 -15.77 -3.23
CA THR A 61 -23.64 -17.06 -2.75
C THR A 61 -24.47 -18.20 -3.31
N PHE A 62 -23.82 -19.30 -3.66
CA PHE A 62 -24.50 -20.55 -4.06
C PHE A 62 -24.65 -21.48 -2.84
N PRO A 63 -25.75 -22.24 -2.68
CA PRO A 63 -26.94 -22.31 -3.56
C PRO A 63 -28.09 -21.36 -3.17
N THR A 64 -27.95 -20.59 -2.10
CA THR A 64 -29.04 -19.81 -1.49
C THR A 64 -29.37 -18.53 -2.26
N ASN A 65 -28.50 -18.06 -3.16
CA ASN A 65 -28.59 -16.78 -3.85
C ASN A 65 -28.64 -15.55 -2.92
N ASP A 66 -28.08 -15.67 -1.71
CA ASP A 66 -27.95 -14.55 -0.81
C ASP A 66 -26.95 -13.51 -1.33
N CYS A 67 -27.18 -12.25 -1.02
CA CYS A 67 -26.25 -11.17 -1.31
C CYS A 67 -24.93 -11.42 -0.56
N SER A 68 -23.86 -11.65 -1.28
CA SER A 68 -22.54 -11.94 -0.70
C SER A 68 -22.04 -10.80 0.17
N MET A 69 -22.20 -9.55 -0.31
CA MET A 69 -21.78 -8.36 0.43
C MET A 69 -22.63 -8.17 1.71
N CYS A 70 -23.93 -8.48 1.66
CA CYS A 70 -24.78 -8.39 2.85
C CYS A 70 -24.36 -9.38 3.94
N THR A 71 -23.89 -10.55 3.53
CA THR A 71 -23.38 -11.57 4.46
C THR A 71 -22.05 -11.21 5.07
N ILE A 72 -21.12 -10.63 4.29
CA ILE A 72 -19.75 -10.34 4.74
C ILE A 72 -19.63 -9.00 5.48
N SER A 73 -20.48 -8.00 5.16
CA SER A 73 -20.38 -6.63 5.71
C SER A 73 -20.40 -6.56 7.24
N PRO A 74 -21.27 -7.27 7.97
CA PRO A 74 -21.23 -7.28 9.43
C PRO A 74 -19.86 -7.72 9.95
N LYS A 75 -19.30 -8.81 9.39
CA LYS A 75 -17.98 -9.34 9.79
C LYS A 75 -16.84 -8.36 9.48
N LEU A 76 -16.90 -7.63 8.35
CA LEU A 76 -15.92 -6.58 8.04
C LEU A 76 -15.93 -5.48 9.10
N VAL A 77 -17.10 -5.09 9.57
CA VAL A 77 -17.26 -4.06 10.61
C VAL A 77 -16.79 -4.57 11.96
N GLU A 78 -17.16 -5.78 12.35
CA GLU A 78 -16.76 -6.42 13.60
C GLU A 78 -15.25 -6.55 13.69
N VAL A 79 -14.61 -7.16 12.68
CA VAL A 79 -13.14 -7.30 12.60
C VAL A 79 -12.46 -5.93 12.61
N GLY A 80 -12.97 -4.97 11.85
CA GLY A 80 -12.38 -3.63 11.75
C GLY A 80 -12.46 -2.79 13.02
N ARG A 81 -13.36 -3.13 13.95
CA ARG A 81 -13.59 -2.42 15.22
C ARG A 81 -13.12 -3.18 16.45
N HIS A 82 -12.75 -4.45 16.30
CA HIS A 82 -12.40 -5.29 17.42
C HIS A 82 -11.04 -4.88 18.01
N ARG A 83 -11.01 -4.58 19.32
CA ARG A 83 -9.80 -4.07 20.01
C ARG A 83 -8.63 -5.05 20.01
N ASN A 84 -8.93 -6.35 19.97
CA ASN A 84 -7.92 -7.42 20.01
C ASN A 84 -7.47 -7.84 18.61
N ILE A 85 -8.00 -7.23 17.53
CA ILE A 85 -7.61 -7.56 16.15
C ILE A 85 -6.84 -6.38 15.54
N GLU A 86 -5.62 -6.65 15.10
CA GLU A 86 -4.82 -5.74 14.31
C GLU A 86 -4.81 -6.20 12.85
N ILE A 87 -5.27 -5.35 11.94
CA ILE A 87 -5.35 -5.66 10.51
C ILE A 87 -4.10 -5.13 9.81
N LEU A 88 -3.29 -6.04 9.27
CA LEU A 88 -2.05 -5.75 8.54
C LEU A 88 -2.29 -5.97 7.04
N THR A 89 -2.81 -4.96 6.35
CA THR A 89 -3.02 -5.00 4.89
C THR A 89 -1.76 -4.64 4.11
N ASN A 90 -1.73 -4.95 2.81
CA ASN A 90 -0.55 -4.86 1.95
C ASN A 90 0.67 -5.61 2.51
N THR A 91 0.43 -6.71 3.23
CA THR A 91 1.47 -7.41 4.00
C THR A 91 1.53 -8.88 3.60
N GLU A 92 2.73 -9.35 3.32
CA GLU A 92 3.02 -10.73 2.94
C GLU A 92 3.93 -11.39 3.96
N VAL A 93 3.72 -12.69 4.20
CA VAL A 93 4.58 -13.49 5.07
C VAL A 93 5.77 -13.99 4.25
N LEU A 94 6.99 -13.58 4.63
CA LEU A 94 8.22 -14.02 3.97
C LEU A 94 8.84 -15.25 4.64
N GLY A 95 8.60 -15.46 5.92
CA GLY A 95 9.18 -16.59 6.64
C GLY A 95 8.62 -16.76 8.04
N LEU A 96 8.70 -18.00 8.51
CA LEU A 96 8.30 -18.43 9.84
C LEU A 96 9.43 -19.25 10.46
N LYS A 97 9.81 -18.95 11.69
CA LYS A 97 10.80 -19.67 12.49
C LYS A 97 10.28 -19.86 13.91
N GLY A 98 10.77 -20.90 14.59
CA GLY A 98 10.41 -21.19 15.98
C GLY A 98 9.51 -22.41 16.14
N GLU A 99 8.94 -22.55 17.31
CA GLU A 99 8.11 -23.68 17.73
C GLU A 99 6.75 -23.19 18.25
N ALA A 100 5.81 -24.09 18.43
CA ALA A 100 4.49 -23.77 18.97
C ALA A 100 4.59 -22.98 20.29
N GLY A 101 3.95 -21.82 20.34
CA GLY A 101 4.01 -20.88 21.47
C GLY A 101 5.14 -19.85 21.39
N ASN A 102 6.10 -19.99 20.47
CA ASN A 102 7.22 -19.06 20.30
C ASN A 102 7.65 -18.92 18.85
N PHE A 103 6.75 -18.45 18.00
CA PHE A 103 7.03 -18.19 16.58
C PHE A 103 7.58 -16.78 16.35
N THR A 104 8.59 -16.69 15.49
CA THR A 104 9.05 -15.42 14.89
C THR A 104 8.66 -15.40 13.42
N VAL A 105 7.88 -14.39 13.04
CA VAL A 105 7.38 -14.22 11.67
C VAL A 105 8.04 -13.02 11.02
N THR A 106 8.59 -13.21 9.82
CA THR A 106 9.12 -12.12 9.00
C THR A 106 8.05 -11.70 8.00
N LEU A 107 7.64 -10.44 8.08
CA LEU A 107 6.63 -9.84 7.22
C LEU A 107 7.24 -8.83 6.27
N HIS A 108 6.74 -8.76 5.04
CA HIS A 108 6.99 -7.69 4.10
C HIS A 108 5.74 -6.86 3.93
N ARG A 109 5.80 -5.62 4.37
CA ARG A 109 4.68 -4.67 4.23
C ARG A 109 4.94 -3.73 3.06
N ASN A 110 4.14 -3.88 2.02
CA ASN A 110 4.15 -2.98 0.87
C ASN A 110 3.55 -1.61 1.25
N PRO A 111 4.17 -0.51 0.80
CA PRO A 111 3.66 0.82 1.13
C PRO A 111 2.31 1.07 0.44
N ARG A 112 1.36 1.61 1.20
CA ARG A 112 0.04 2.02 0.70
C ARG A 112 0.09 3.34 -0.09
N TYR A 113 1.10 4.18 0.16
CA TYR A 113 1.26 5.54 -0.37
C TYR A 113 0.15 6.54 -0.01
N ILE A 114 -0.79 6.15 0.83
CA ILE A 114 -1.85 6.97 1.39
C ILE A 114 -1.86 6.74 2.91
N ASP A 115 -1.85 7.83 3.65
CA ASP A 115 -1.89 7.83 5.11
C ASP A 115 -3.29 7.42 5.57
N LEU A 116 -3.38 6.34 6.34
CA LEU A 116 -4.64 5.79 6.84
C LEU A 116 -5.35 6.73 7.82
N GLU A 117 -4.60 7.49 8.61
CA GLU A 117 -5.15 8.41 9.62
C GLU A 117 -5.77 9.66 8.98
N LYS A 118 -5.21 10.07 7.83
CA LYS A 118 -5.68 11.25 7.09
C LYS A 118 -6.70 10.93 5.99
N CYS A 119 -6.79 9.68 5.59
CA CYS A 119 -7.66 9.28 4.49
C CYS A 119 -9.13 9.22 4.92
N THR A 120 -9.94 10.15 4.43
CA THR A 120 -11.40 10.18 4.65
C THR A 120 -12.19 9.34 3.64
N SER A 121 -11.50 8.64 2.73
CA SER A 121 -12.13 7.85 1.64
C SER A 121 -12.98 8.68 0.66
N CYS A 122 -12.70 9.97 0.48
CA CYS A 122 -13.45 10.89 -0.40
C CYS A 122 -13.33 10.56 -1.90
N GLY A 123 -12.26 9.88 -2.32
CA GLY A 123 -12.04 9.49 -3.72
C GLY A 123 -11.34 10.54 -4.60
N ASP A 124 -11.01 11.71 -4.09
CA ASP A 124 -10.41 12.79 -4.90
C ASP A 124 -9.06 12.40 -5.50
N CYS A 125 -8.26 11.60 -4.79
CA CYS A 125 -7.01 11.05 -5.31
C CYS A 125 -7.21 10.17 -6.55
N ALA A 126 -8.34 9.46 -6.65
CA ALA A 126 -8.67 8.66 -7.84
C ALA A 126 -9.17 9.54 -9.00
N LYS A 127 -9.94 10.59 -8.72
CA LYS A 127 -10.45 11.51 -9.76
C LYS A 127 -9.32 12.19 -10.53
N VAL A 128 -8.27 12.62 -9.81
CA VAL A 128 -7.12 13.32 -10.41
C VAL A 128 -5.99 12.37 -10.86
N CYS A 129 -6.10 11.07 -10.62
CA CYS A 129 -5.06 10.12 -10.99
C CYS A 129 -5.04 9.89 -12.52
N PRO A 130 -3.96 10.21 -13.26
CA PRO A 130 -3.90 10.04 -14.71
C PRO A 130 -3.68 8.59 -15.14
N ILE A 131 -3.30 7.69 -14.22
CA ILE A 131 -2.92 6.32 -14.53
C ILE A 131 -4.13 5.40 -14.44
N VAL A 132 -4.40 4.71 -15.56
CA VAL A 132 -5.46 3.69 -15.69
C VAL A 132 -4.81 2.32 -15.69
N LEU A 133 -5.39 1.38 -14.95
CA LEU A 133 -4.94 0.00 -14.80
C LEU A 133 -6.12 -0.96 -14.89
N PRO A 134 -5.91 -2.21 -15.33
CA PRO A 134 -6.93 -3.25 -15.22
C PRO A 134 -7.36 -3.44 -13.77
N ASN A 135 -8.65 -3.60 -13.55
CA ASN A 135 -9.21 -3.83 -12.23
C ASN A 135 -9.17 -5.31 -11.87
N HIS A 136 -8.13 -5.74 -11.15
CA HIS A 136 -8.00 -7.14 -10.73
C HIS A 136 -9.04 -7.59 -9.70
N PHE A 137 -9.77 -6.68 -9.08
CA PHE A 137 -10.85 -7.07 -8.18
C PHE A 137 -12.01 -7.76 -8.92
N ASN A 138 -12.26 -7.37 -10.16
CA ASN A 138 -13.25 -8.00 -11.05
C ASN A 138 -12.60 -8.75 -12.22
N GLU A 139 -11.42 -9.35 -12.00
CA GLU A 139 -10.71 -10.18 -12.98
C GLU A 139 -10.35 -9.42 -14.29
N GLY A 140 -10.22 -8.11 -14.21
CA GLY A 140 -9.87 -7.28 -15.37
C GLY A 140 -11.05 -6.91 -16.28
N LEU A 141 -12.28 -7.20 -15.90
CA LEU A 141 -13.49 -6.87 -16.68
C LEU A 141 -13.76 -5.36 -16.75
N SER A 142 -13.12 -4.57 -15.91
CA SER A 142 -13.16 -3.11 -15.96
C SER A 142 -11.78 -2.51 -15.71
N GLU A 143 -11.69 -1.22 -15.91
CA GLU A 143 -10.51 -0.44 -15.58
C GLU A 143 -10.72 0.32 -14.26
N ARG A 144 -9.61 0.65 -13.58
CA ARG A 144 -9.57 1.52 -12.42
C ARG A 144 -8.36 2.43 -12.43
N ARG A 145 -8.37 3.46 -11.63
CA ARG A 145 -7.20 4.32 -11.44
C ARG A 145 -6.14 3.63 -10.57
N ALA A 146 -4.87 4.03 -10.73
CA ALA A 146 -3.80 3.55 -9.86
C ALA A 146 -4.02 3.96 -8.39
N ALA A 147 -4.62 5.13 -8.13
CA ALA A 147 -5.18 5.48 -6.85
C ALA A 147 -6.59 4.87 -6.75
N TYR A 148 -6.76 3.89 -5.87
CA TYR A 148 -7.98 3.09 -5.84
C TYR A 148 -8.40 2.71 -4.42
N LYS A 149 -9.66 2.41 -4.27
CA LYS A 149 -10.23 1.65 -3.16
C LYS A 149 -10.63 0.28 -3.69
N LEU A 150 -10.32 -0.78 -2.97
CA LEU A 150 -10.46 -2.14 -3.51
C LEU A 150 -11.92 -2.45 -3.90
N TYR A 151 -12.86 -2.10 -3.01
CA TYR A 151 -14.31 -2.15 -3.24
C TYR A 151 -15.01 -1.12 -2.29
N PRO A 152 -16.26 -0.75 -2.51
CA PRO A 152 -16.90 0.34 -1.76
C PRO A 152 -16.88 0.17 -0.24
N GLN A 153 -17.14 -1.03 0.28
CA GLN A 153 -17.21 -1.37 1.72
C GLN A 153 -15.87 -1.84 2.29
N ALA A 154 -14.76 -1.62 1.58
CA ALA A 154 -13.43 -2.10 1.97
C ALA A 154 -13.04 -1.73 3.40
N THR A 155 -12.48 -2.69 4.12
CA THR A 155 -11.88 -2.51 5.44
C THR A 155 -10.38 -2.80 5.37
N PRO A 156 -9.48 -1.85 5.72
CA PRO A 156 -9.78 -0.48 6.14
C PRO A 156 -10.44 0.37 5.03
N ASN A 157 -11.31 1.31 5.45
CA ASN A 157 -12.01 2.21 4.55
C ASN A 157 -11.10 3.32 4.04
N ALA A 158 -10.13 2.97 3.20
CA ALA A 158 -9.10 3.87 2.71
C ALA A 158 -8.64 3.51 1.30
N TYR A 159 -8.17 4.54 0.59
CA TYR A 159 -7.53 4.35 -0.70
C TYR A 159 -6.10 3.78 -0.57
N ALA A 160 -5.59 3.26 -1.66
CA ALA A 160 -4.21 2.85 -1.85
C ALA A 160 -3.75 3.29 -3.24
N ILE A 161 -2.44 3.38 -3.47
CA ILE A 161 -1.90 3.62 -4.80
C ILE A 161 -1.12 2.38 -5.23
N GLU A 162 -1.54 1.79 -6.35
CA GLU A 162 -0.80 0.70 -6.97
C GLU A 162 0.32 1.25 -7.85
N LYS A 163 1.54 0.76 -7.63
CA LYS A 163 2.70 1.02 -8.48
C LYS A 163 3.13 -0.27 -9.16
N ARG A 164 3.29 -0.20 -10.48
CA ARG A 164 3.78 -1.33 -11.29
C ARG A 164 5.02 -0.90 -12.06
N GLY A 165 6.00 -1.80 -12.15
CA GLY A 165 7.20 -1.60 -12.93
C GLY A 165 8.02 -0.38 -12.51
N ILE A 166 8.68 0.22 -13.48
CA ILE A 166 9.56 1.38 -13.33
C ILE A 166 8.81 2.64 -13.75
N ALA A 167 9.03 3.76 -13.04
CA ALA A 167 8.43 5.03 -13.41
C ALA A 167 8.91 5.47 -14.80
N PRO A 168 8.03 5.98 -15.71
CA PRO A 168 8.43 6.37 -17.06
C PRO A 168 9.61 7.35 -17.09
N CYS A 169 9.64 8.32 -16.17
CA CYS A 169 10.74 9.26 -16.05
C CYS A 169 12.08 8.60 -15.69
N ARG A 170 12.06 7.50 -14.95
CA ARG A 170 13.26 6.73 -14.61
C ARG A 170 13.69 5.85 -15.79
N ASP A 171 12.74 5.24 -16.47
CA ASP A 171 12.97 4.37 -17.62
C ASP A 171 13.59 5.14 -18.80
N ALA A 172 13.04 6.32 -19.10
CA ALA A 172 13.54 7.20 -20.15
C ALA A 172 14.87 7.88 -19.83
N CYS A 173 15.32 7.85 -18.59
CA CYS A 173 16.59 8.44 -18.17
C CYS A 173 17.76 7.48 -18.42
N PRO A 174 18.79 7.86 -19.23
CA PRO A 174 19.93 6.99 -19.49
C PRO A 174 20.68 6.52 -18.23
N THR A 175 20.65 7.30 -17.15
CA THR A 175 21.24 6.95 -15.85
C THR A 175 20.26 6.31 -14.88
N GLY A 176 19.01 6.09 -15.27
CA GLY A 176 18.00 5.50 -14.43
C GLY A 176 17.65 6.31 -13.16
N GLN A 177 17.71 7.64 -13.24
CA GLN A 177 17.51 8.54 -12.10
C GLN A 177 16.17 8.32 -11.39
N ARG A 178 16.22 8.20 -10.06
CA ARG A 178 15.04 8.07 -9.19
C ARG A 178 14.35 9.41 -8.95
N ALA A 179 13.85 10.02 -10.03
CA ALA A 179 13.26 11.37 -9.98
C ALA A 179 12.17 11.52 -8.91
N GLN A 180 11.28 10.57 -8.79
CA GLN A 180 10.23 10.59 -7.76
C GLN A 180 10.80 10.65 -6.34
N GLY A 181 11.91 9.94 -6.06
CA GLY A 181 12.53 9.90 -4.75
C GLY A 181 13.11 11.25 -4.34
N TYR A 182 13.97 11.84 -5.17
CA TYR A 182 14.59 13.11 -4.81
C TYR A 182 13.59 14.29 -4.85
N ILE A 183 12.59 14.27 -5.73
CA ILE A 183 11.53 15.30 -5.75
C ILE A 183 10.69 15.26 -4.48
N ALA A 184 10.38 14.06 -3.96
CA ALA A 184 9.68 13.94 -2.68
C ALA A 184 10.52 14.53 -1.52
N LEU A 185 11.82 14.28 -1.50
CA LEU A 185 12.73 14.85 -0.49
C LEU A 185 12.86 16.38 -0.62
N ILE A 186 12.91 16.91 -1.85
CA ILE A 186 12.89 18.37 -2.08
C ILE A 186 11.63 18.99 -1.51
N ARG A 187 10.46 18.38 -1.74
CA ARG A 187 9.18 18.84 -1.19
C ARG A 187 9.17 18.89 0.34
N GLU A 188 9.89 17.96 0.98
CA GLU A 188 10.05 17.90 2.44
C GLU A 188 11.15 18.83 2.97
N GLY A 189 11.85 19.58 2.11
CA GLY A 189 12.98 20.44 2.50
C GLY A 189 14.28 19.66 2.80
N ARG A 190 14.34 18.38 2.52
CA ARG A 190 15.48 17.48 2.79
C ARG A 190 16.45 17.46 1.61
N TYR A 191 17.09 18.59 1.36
CA TYR A 191 17.92 18.81 0.17
C TYR A 191 19.19 17.94 0.14
N GLU A 192 19.84 17.75 1.29
CA GLU A 192 21.04 16.89 1.39
C GLU A 192 20.72 15.42 1.05
N ASP A 193 19.58 14.91 1.55
CA ASP A 193 19.13 13.57 1.24
C ASP A 193 18.74 13.44 -0.24
N ALA A 194 18.09 14.46 -0.80
CA ALA A 194 17.80 14.51 -2.23
C ALA A 194 19.07 14.46 -3.07
N MET A 195 20.10 15.22 -2.69
CA MET A 195 21.41 15.20 -3.35
C MET A 195 22.06 13.82 -3.26
N ARG A 196 21.98 13.15 -2.10
CA ARG A 196 22.53 11.79 -1.93
C ARG A 196 21.86 10.81 -2.89
N VAL A 197 20.53 10.81 -2.95
CA VAL A 197 19.76 9.97 -3.88
C VAL A 197 20.13 10.24 -5.36
N ILE A 198 20.33 11.51 -5.72
CA ILE A 198 20.74 11.88 -7.08
C ILE A 198 22.14 11.33 -7.39
N LYS A 199 23.09 11.47 -6.46
CA LYS A 199 24.48 11.04 -6.66
C LYS A 199 24.66 9.53 -6.74
N GLU A 200 23.78 8.74 -6.14
CA GLU A 200 23.80 7.28 -6.27
C GLU A 200 23.61 6.81 -7.72
N ASP A 201 22.77 7.52 -8.50
CA ASP A 201 22.48 7.18 -9.89
C ASP A 201 23.27 8.03 -10.91
N ASN A 202 23.77 9.21 -10.50
CA ASN A 202 24.42 10.17 -11.38
C ASN A 202 25.56 10.91 -10.64
N PRO A 203 26.83 10.62 -10.97
CA PRO A 203 27.97 11.24 -10.30
C PRO A 203 28.14 12.74 -10.62
N PHE A 204 27.58 13.23 -11.74
CA PHE A 204 27.72 14.63 -12.19
C PHE A 204 26.37 15.37 -12.29
N PRO A 205 25.60 15.44 -11.20
CA PRO A 205 24.25 15.98 -11.27
C PRO A 205 24.20 17.47 -11.63
N GLY A 206 25.20 18.26 -11.23
CA GLY A 206 25.30 19.68 -11.56
C GLY A 206 25.50 19.96 -13.05
N ILE A 207 26.27 19.11 -13.74
CA ILE A 207 26.45 19.18 -15.19
C ILE A 207 25.18 18.73 -15.89
N CYS A 208 24.68 17.53 -15.55
CA CYS A 208 23.46 16.99 -16.14
C CYS A 208 22.23 17.90 -15.87
N GLY A 209 22.22 18.62 -14.74
CA GLY A 209 21.20 19.62 -14.41
C GLY A 209 21.24 20.86 -15.30
N ARG A 210 22.18 20.98 -16.25
CA ARG A 210 22.33 22.11 -17.18
C ARG A 210 22.26 21.73 -18.65
N ILE A 211 22.75 20.53 -19.00
CA ILE A 211 22.98 20.18 -20.42
C ILE A 211 22.17 18.96 -20.88
N CYS A 212 21.48 18.23 -19.99
CA CYS A 212 20.73 17.06 -20.43
C CYS A 212 19.46 17.48 -21.23
N ASN A 213 19.06 16.63 -22.15
CA ASN A 213 17.88 16.85 -22.99
C ASN A 213 16.54 16.46 -22.34
N HIS A 214 16.53 16.26 -21.02
CA HIS A 214 15.39 15.99 -20.12
C HIS A 214 14.27 15.09 -20.67
N ARG A 215 14.62 13.98 -21.34
CA ARG A 215 13.67 12.96 -21.85
C ARG A 215 12.68 12.47 -20.79
N CYS A 216 13.06 12.54 -19.51
CA CYS A 216 12.20 12.20 -18.37
C CYS A 216 10.94 13.11 -18.27
N GLU A 217 11.01 14.33 -18.77
CA GLU A 217 9.89 15.27 -18.78
C GLU A 217 8.93 14.97 -19.93
N GLU A 218 9.46 14.59 -21.12
CA GLU A 218 8.66 14.21 -22.29
C GLU A 218 7.71 13.01 -22.02
N VAL A 219 8.09 12.11 -21.13
CA VAL A 219 7.29 10.93 -20.75
C VAL A 219 6.62 11.07 -19.40
N CYS A 220 6.57 12.27 -18.85
CA CYS A 220 6.04 12.50 -17.53
C CYS A 220 4.53 12.23 -17.49
N ASN A 221 4.08 11.32 -16.59
CA ASN A 221 2.66 11.02 -16.45
C ASN A 221 1.82 12.23 -16.02
N ARG A 222 2.43 13.25 -15.43
CA ARG A 222 1.73 14.47 -15.04
C ARG A 222 1.29 15.31 -16.24
N ASP A 223 1.98 15.21 -17.36
CA ASP A 223 1.60 15.85 -18.63
C ASP A 223 0.16 15.51 -19.05
N LYS A 224 -0.33 14.33 -18.66
CA LYS A 224 -1.72 13.91 -18.93
C LYS A 224 -2.77 14.66 -18.08
N LEU A 225 -2.33 15.42 -17.10
CA LEU A 225 -3.21 16.13 -16.16
C LEU A 225 -3.13 17.65 -16.38
N ASP A 226 -1.94 18.20 -16.41
CA ASP A 226 -1.66 19.63 -16.57
C ASP A 226 -0.38 19.86 -17.38
N GLU A 227 0.79 19.71 -16.78
CA GLU A 227 2.10 19.89 -17.41
C GLU A 227 3.15 18.95 -16.79
N PRO A 228 4.23 18.62 -17.52
CA PRO A 228 5.31 17.80 -16.97
C PRO A 228 5.93 18.45 -15.74
N LEU A 229 6.38 17.63 -14.81
CA LEU A 229 7.22 18.12 -13.69
C LEU A 229 8.56 18.61 -14.25
N ASN A 230 9.01 19.78 -13.80
CA ASN A 230 10.34 20.32 -14.11
C ASN A 230 11.45 19.53 -13.37
N ILE A 231 11.64 18.28 -13.80
CA ILE A 231 12.56 17.31 -13.18
C ILE A 231 14.00 17.79 -13.29
N HIS A 232 14.36 18.32 -14.44
CA HIS A 232 15.68 18.87 -14.75
C HIS A 232 15.98 20.11 -13.89
N GLY A 233 15.04 21.05 -13.81
CA GLY A 233 15.17 22.25 -13.00
C GLY A 233 15.26 21.96 -11.50
N LEU A 234 14.45 21.02 -10.99
CA LEU A 234 14.52 20.59 -9.58
C LEU A 234 15.87 19.92 -9.26
N LYS A 235 16.41 19.11 -10.17
CA LYS A 235 17.76 18.55 -10.02
C LYS A 235 18.82 19.65 -9.97
N ARG A 236 18.73 20.64 -10.87
CA ARG A 236 19.62 21.80 -10.87
C ARG A 236 19.53 22.59 -9.57
N PHE A 237 18.32 22.82 -9.06
CA PHE A 237 18.08 23.54 -7.80
C PHE A 237 18.87 22.92 -6.64
N VAL A 238 18.79 21.61 -6.48
CA VAL A 238 19.45 20.90 -5.37
C VAL A 238 20.98 20.85 -5.53
N THR A 239 21.50 21.02 -6.75
CA THR A 239 22.94 20.95 -7.04
C THR A 239 23.64 22.30 -7.03
N ASN A 240 22.91 23.38 -6.86
CA ASN A 240 23.47 24.74 -6.69
C ASN A 240 23.61 25.10 -5.22
#